data_51a73584e36881b238e27c77dcea13bd
#
_entry.id   51a73584e36881b238e27c77dcea13bd
#
_cell.length_a   1.000
_cell.length_b   1.000
_cell.length_c   1.000
_cell.angle_alpha   90.00
_cell.angle_beta   90.00
_cell.angle_gamma   90.00
#
_symmetry.space_group_name_H-M   'P 1'
#
loop_
_entity.id
_entity.type
_entity.pdbx_description
1 polymer ?
#
loop_
_entity_poly.entity_id
_entity_poly.type
_entity_poly.pdbx_seq_one_letter_code
_entity_poly.pdbx_strand_id
1 'polypeptide(L)'
;LKILYRNRLIKTNINDFLDKIETEDTPKDYLSVEELYKLAETPCKKPILKTAALFSCLTSLRISDILSLQWHEIIDFAAGGKCVHTITQKTKTEDIIPISDEALQLIGYSPEKTGLVFKGLKRSWTQQPMKEWIREAGITKNITFHSYRRTYATLQGAAGTDIRTIQSNMAHKSITTTQRYMKVVDSNKREASNRISLIRK
;
A
#
# COMPACT_ATOMS: atom_id res chain seq x y z
N LEU A 1 -22.09 -13.90 17.43
CA LEU A 1 -22.14 -14.29 18.84
C LEU A 1 -22.23 -13.05 19.76
N LYS A 2 -21.34 -12.03 19.67
CA LYS A 2 -21.42 -10.79 20.49
C LYS A 2 -22.76 -10.07 20.36
N ILE A 3 -23.35 -10.02 19.16
CA ILE A 3 -24.66 -9.40 18.92
C ILE A 3 -25.77 -10.19 19.62
N LEU A 4 -25.74 -11.52 19.55
CA LEU A 4 -26.75 -12.39 20.21
C LEU A 4 -26.73 -12.24 21.73
N TYR A 5 -25.55 -12.17 22.34
CA TYR A 5 -25.38 -11.90 23.76
C TYR A 5 -25.90 -10.51 24.13
N ARG A 6 -25.52 -9.47 23.38
CA ARG A 6 -25.96 -8.09 23.62
C ARG A 6 -27.47 -7.93 23.49
N ASN A 7 -28.09 -8.68 22.58
CA ASN A 7 -29.53 -8.70 22.38
C ASN A 7 -30.26 -9.69 23.32
N ARG A 8 -29.54 -10.24 24.32
CA ARG A 8 -30.08 -11.20 25.32
C ARG A 8 -30.69 -12.47 24.73
N LEU A 9 -30.32 -12.84 23.51
CA LEU A 9 -30.75 -14.08 22.85
C LEU A 9 -29.97 -15.31 23.36
N ILE A 10 -28.80 -15.09 23.93
CA ILE A 10 -28.02 -16.10 24.67
C ILE A 10 -27.65 -15.56 26.04
N LYS A 11 -27.64 -16.43 27.05
CA LYS A 11 -27.39 -16.04 28.46
C LYS A 11 -25.91 -15.85 28.77
N THR A 12 -25.03 -16.48 28.01
CA THR A 12 -23.58 -16.50 28.25
C THR A 12 -22.86 -15.90 27.06
N ASN A 13 -21.87 -15.05 27.33
CA ASN A 13 -21.00 -14.55 26.29
C ASN A 13 -19.98 -15.62 25.92
N ILE A 14 -20.26 -16.40 24.90
CA ILE A 14 -19.37 -17.50 24.44
C ILE A 14 -17.96 -17.01 24.08
N ASN A 15 -17.80 -15.72 23.74
CA ASN A 15 -16.46 -15.18 23.43
C ASN A 15 -15.52 -15.16 24.65
N ASP A 16 -16.06 -15.21 25.89
CA ASP A 16 -15.24 -15.22 27.11
C ASP A 16 -14.57 -16.58 27.34
N PHE A 17 -15.04 -17.61 26.62
CA PHE A 17 -14.49 -18.97 26.65
C PHE A 17 -13.67 -19.31 25.39
N LEU A 18 -13.50 -18.35 24.47
CA LEU A 18 -12.69 -18.56 23.29
C LEU A 18 -11.27 -18.06 23.56
N ASP A 19 -10.33 -18.98 23.62
CA ASP A 19 -8.93 -18.63 23.63
C ASP A 19 -8.57 -17.89 22.35
N LYS A 20 -7.79 -16.83 22.49
CA LYS A 20 -7.25 -16.12 21.35
C LYS A 20 -6.26 -17.03 20.65
N ILE A 21 -6.63 -17.57 19.50
CA ILE A 21 -5.66 -18.30 18.67
C ILE A 21 -4.53 -17.31 18.32
N GLU A 22 -3.37 -17.54 18.91
CA GLU A 22 -2.15 -16.87 18.53
C GLU A 22 -1.80 -17.35 17.13
N THR A 23 -2.14 -16.54 16.13
CA THR A 23 -1.67 -16.78 14.77
C THR A 23 -0.24 -16.27 14.68
N GLU A 24 0.70 -17.18 14.43
CA GLU A 24 2.05 -16.79 14.04
C GLU A 24 1.95 -15.81 12.86
N ASP A 25 2.61 -14.66 13.00
CA ASP A 25 2.66 -13.64 11.94
C ASP A 25 3.55 -14.20 10.81
N THR A 26 2.97 -15.03 9.94
CA THR A 26 3.66 -15.52 8.75
C THR A 26 4.10 -14.33 7.91
N PRO A 27 5.41 -14.24 7.57
CA PRO A 27 5.91 -13.17 6.72
C PRO A 27 5.12 -13.16 5.41
N LYS A 28 4.44 -12.07 5.14
CA LYS A 28 3.66 -11.94 3.92
C LYS A 28 4.52 -11.34 2.82
N ASP A 29 4.45 -11.90 1.62
CA ASP A 29 5.29 -11.52 0.49
C ASP A 29 5.14 -10.06 0.06
N TYR A 30 6.27 -9.47 -0.32
CA TYR A 30 6.41 -8.18 -0.97
C TYR A 30 7.49 -8.27 -2.06
N LEU A 31 7.54 -7.31 -2.98
CA LEU A 31 8.53 -7.26 -4.05
C LEU A 31 9.82 -6.58 -3.57
N SER A 32 10.98 -7.16 -3.92
CA SER A 32 12.25 -6.42 -3.85
C SER A 32 12.29 -5.35 -4.94
N VAL A 33 13.30 -4.47 -4.89
CA VAL A 33 13.51 -3.44 -5.92
C VAL A 33 13.71 -4.09 -7.29
N GLU A 34 14.53 -5.15 -7.35
CA GLU A 34 14.83 -5.90 -8.58
C GLU A 34 13.58 -6.60 -9.15
N GLU A 35 12.75 -7.17 -8.26
CA GLU A 35 11.48 -7.78 -8.67
C GLU A 35 10.48 -6.74 -9.16
N LEU A 36 10.47 -5.55 -8.54
CA LEU A 36 9.62 -4.44 -9.00
C LEU A 36 10.03 -3.96 -10.39
N TYR A 37 11.33 -3.83 -10.67
CA TYR A 37 11.83 -3.50 -12.01
C TYR A 37 11.45 -4.58 -13.03
N LYS A 38 11.71 -5.85 -12.74
CA LYS A 38 11.31 -6.97 -13.62
C LYS A 38 9.81 -6.92 -13.93
N LEU A 39 8.99 -6.68 -12.91
CA LEU A 39 7.53 -6.59 -13.08
C LEU A 39 7.15 -5.38 -13.94
N ALA A 40 7.82 -4.24 -13.75
CA ALA A 40 7.59 -3.03 -14.53
C ALA A 40 7.98 -3.21 -16.02
N GLU A 41 9.03 -3.96 -16.32
CA GLU A 41 9.47 -4.25 -17.69
C GLU A 41 8.60 -5.31 -18.38
N THR A 42 8.06 -6.27 -17.61
CA THR A 42 7.28 -7.38 -18.17
C THR A 42 5.97 -6.88 -18.79
N PRO A 43 5.69 -7.23 -20.06
CA PRO A 43 4.41 -6.93 -20.70
C PRO A 43 3.22 -7.56 -19.95
N CYS A 44 2.11 -6.83 -19.85
CA CYS A 44 0.90 -7.33 -19.20
C CYS A 44 -0.26 -7.35 -20.21
N LYS A 45 -0.97 -8.46 -20.33
CA LYS A 45 -2.16 -8.60 -21.20
C LYS A 45 -3.27 -7.60 -20.84
N LYS A 46 -3.22 -7.01 -19.64
CA LYS A 46 -4.13 -5.99 -19.16
C LYS A 46 -3.32 -4.75 -18.74
N PRO A 47 -2.98 -3.84 -19.67
CA PRO A 47 -2.08 -2.70 -19.37
C PRO A 47 -2.53 -1.86 -18.18
N ILE A 48 -3.85 -1.61 -18.05
CA ILE A 48 -4.40 -0.83 -16.92
C ILE A 48 -4.22 -1.53 -15.57
N LEU A 49 -4.20 -2.87 -15.54
CA LEU A 49 -3.87 -3.63 -14.32
C LEU A 49 -2.42 -3.41 -13.92
N LYS A 50 -1.49 -3.45 -14.88
CA LYS A 50 -0.07 -3.16 -14.66
C LYS A 50 0.11 -1.74 -14.11
N THR A 51 -0.47 -0.74 -14.77
CA THR A 51 -0.45 0.65 -14.30
C THR A 51 -0.98 0.78 -12.87
N ALA A 52 -2.12 0.16 -12.56
CA ALA A 52 -2.73 0.20 -11.24
C ALA A 52 -1.86 -0.48 -10.15
N ALA A 53 -1.23 -1.61 -10.49
CA ALA A 53 -0.36 -2.34 -9.58
C ALA A 53 0.91 -1.53 -9.25
N LEU A 54 1.59 -0.99 -10.26
CA LEU A 54 2.78 -0.15 -10.09
C LEU A 54 2.43 1.16 -9.36
N PHE A 55 1.30 1.77 -9.69
CA PHE A 55 0.78 2.93 -8.96
C PHE A 55 0.56 2.64 -7.48
N SER A 56 0.03 1.46 -7.13
CA SER A 56 -0.09 1.03 -5.73
C SER A 56 1.27 0.86 -5.04
N CYS A 57 2.32 0.42 -5.76
CA CYS A 57 3.68 0.37 -5.23
C CYS A 57 4.27 1.76 -4.96
N LEU A 58 3.85 2.77 -5.69
CA LEU A 58 4.37 4.14 -5.55
C LEU A 58 3.55 5.02 -4.58
N THR A 59 2.28 4.68 -4.34
CA THR A 59 1.36 5.52 -3.55
C THR A 59 0.78 4.83 -2.33
N SER A 60 1.00 3.53 -2.17
CA SER A 60 0.38 2.70 -1.13
C SER A 60 -1.16 2.54 -1.22
N LEU A 61 -1.84 3.09 -2.22
CA LEU A 61 -3.30 3.01 -2.34
C LEU A 61 -3.81 1.55 -2.41
N ARG A 62 -4.92 1.29 -1.74
CA ARG A 62 -5.60 -0.02 -1.79
C ARG A 62 -6.30 -0.19 -3.12
N ILE A 63 -6.55 -1.45 -3.51
CA ILE A 63 -7.33 -1.75 -4.73
C ILE A 63 -8.71 -1.09 -4.72
N SER A 64 -9.37 -0.96 -3.55
CA SER A 64 -10.64 -0.25 -3.43
C SER A 64 -10.51 1.21 -3.81
N ASP A 65 -9.45 1.86 -3.32
CA ASP A 65 -9.19 3.28 -3.54
C ASP A 65 -8.82 3.53 -5.02
N ILE A 66 -8.00 2.67 -5.60
CA ILE A 66 -7.62 2.72 -7.02
C ILE A 66 -8.83 2.56 -7.95
N LEU A 67 -9.74 1.63 -7.63
CA LEU A 67 -10.94 1.39 -8.43
C LEU A 67 -11.91 2.58 -8.45
N SER A 68 -11.90 3.40 -7.40
CA SER A 68 -12.79 4.57 -7.26
C SER A 68 -12.08 5.90 -7.52
N LEU A 69 -10.75 5.92 -7.65
CA LEU A 69 -9.96 7.14 -7.79
C LEU A 69 -10.39 7.94 -9.02
N GLN A 70 -10.71 9.21 -8.80
CA GLN A 70 -11.09 10.15 -9.85
C GLN A 70 -10.01 11.20 -10.07
N TRP A 71 -9.95 11.75 -11.29
CA TRP A 71 -8.94 12.75 -11.65
C TRP A 71 -9.04 14.01 -10.79
N HIS A 72 -10.22 14.43 -10.39
CA HIS A 72 -10.42 15.62 -9.56
C HIS A 72 -9.96 15.43 -8.10
N GLU A 73 -9.72 14.19 -7.66
CA GLU A 73 -9.14 13.89 -6.34
C GLU A 73 -7.61 14.05 -6.33
N ILE A 74 -6.99 14.27 -7.51
CA ILE A 74 -5.56 14.57 -7.63
C ILE A 74 -5.42 16.09 -7.66
N ILE A 75 -5.06 16.66 -6.52
CA ILE A 75 -4.98 18.11 -6.29
C ILE A 75 -3.56 18.58 -6.00
N ASP A 76 -3.34 19.88 -5.95
CA ASP A 76 -2.06 20.44 -5.53
C ASP A 76 -1.79 20.15 -4.05
N PHE A 77 -0.58 19.70 -3.76
CA PHE A 77 -0.13 19.46 -2.40
C PHE A 77 0.53 20.71 -1.82
N ALA A 78 0.18 21.07 -0.59
CA ALA A 78 0.67 22.30 0.05
C ALA A 78 2.21 22.38 0.15
N ALA A 79 2.89 21.23 0.24
CA ALA A 79 4.35 21.16 0.26
C ALA A 79 4.98 21.09 -1.14
N GLY A 80 4.20 21.27 -2.20
CA GLY A 80 4.59 21.17 -3.61
C GLY A 80 4.27 19.81 -4.23
N GLY A 81 4.09 19.78 -5.56
CA GLY A 81 3.67 18.59 -6.31
C GLY A 81 2.17 18.31 -6.19
N LYS A 82 1.79 17.05 -6.36
CA LYS A 82 0.39 16.61 -6.32
C LYS A 82 0.15 15.60 -5.20
N CYS A 83 -1.10 15.50 -4.76
CA CYS A 83 -1.54 14.47 -3.81
C CYS A 83 -2.90 13.91 -4.23
N VAL A 84 -3.18 12.69 -3.78
CA VAL A 84 -4.54 12.16 -3.75
C VAL A 84 -5.21 12.65 -2.48
N HIS A 85 -6.31 13.33 -2.62
CA HIS A 85 -7.18 13.74 -1.52
C HIS A 85 -8.46 12.90 -1.56
N THR A 86 -8.57 11.96 -0.65
CA THR A 86 -9.75 11.09 -0.55
C THR A 86 -10.43 11.23 0.80
N ILE A 87 -11.76 11.15 0.79
CA ILE A 87 -12.55 11.09 2.02
C ILE A 87 -13.01 9.65 2.21
N THR A 88 -12.47 8.98 3.22
CA THR A 88 -12.86 7.61 3.52
C THR A 88 -14.33 7.55 3.93
N GLN A 89 -15.18 6.98 3.10
CA GLN A 89 -16.63 6.90 3.28
C GLN A 89 -17.04 6.34 4.66
N LYS A 90 -16.28 5.38 5.17
CA LYS A 90 -16.58 4.66 6.41
C LYS A 90 -16.25 5.45 7.69
N THR A 91 -15.26 6.33 7.65
CA THR A 91 -14.75 7.03 8.84
C THR A 91 -14.82 8.54 8.74
N LYS A 92 -15.23 9.07 7.57
CA LYS A 92 -15.22 10.52 7.28
C LYS A 92 -13.85 11.17 7.52
N THR A 93 -12.77 10.37 7.48
CA THR A 93 -11.39 10.87 7.62
C THR A 93 -10.89 11.30 6.25
N GLU A 94 -10.29 12.47 6.20
CA GLU A 94 -9.57 12.95 5.03
C GLU A 94 -8.18 12.30 5.04
N ASP A 95 -7.84 11.64 3.94
CA ASP A 95 -6.52 11.07 3.73
C ASP A 95 -5.85 11.84 2.58
N ILE A 96 -4.72 12.46 2.87
CA ILE A 96 -3.89 13.16 1.89
C ILE A 96 -2.64 12.33 1.64
N ILE A 97 -2.52 11.80 0.43
CA ILE A 97 -1.41 10.91 0.05
C ILE A 97 -0.60 11.60 -1.05
N PRO A 98 0.63 12.07 -0.77
CA PRO A 98 1.50 12.65 -1.78
C PRO A 98 1.78 11.68 -2.92
N ILE A 99 1.83 12.17 -4.15
CA ILE A 99 2.12 11.40 -5.36
C ILE A 99 3.46 11.87 -5.91
N SER A 100 4.36 10.91 -6.21
CA SER A 100 5.62 11.22 -6.89
C SER A 100 5.39 11.57 -8.36
N ASP A 101 6.33 12.33 -8.94
CA ASP A 101 6.29 12.66 -10.37
C ASP A 101 6.26 11.42 -11.25
N GLU A 102 6.99 10.36 -10.86
CA GLU A 102 6.97 9.07 -11.54
C GLU A 102 5.56 8.45 -11.54
N ALA A 103 4.85 8.50 -10.40
CA ALA A 103 3.49 7.98 -10.31
C ALA A 103 2.50 8.80 -11.15
N LEU A 104 2.68 10.13 -11.23
CA LEU A 104 1.90 11.01 -12.11
C LEU A 104 2.15 10.70 -13.58
N GLN A 105 3.42 10.51 -13.96
CA GLN A 105 3.82 10.11 -15.30
C GLN A 105 3.25 8.74 -15.68
N LEU A 106 3.31 7.78 -14.77
CA LEU A 106 2.79 6.42 -14.97
C LEU A 106 1.30 6.39 -15.32
N ILE A 107 0.48 7.25 -14.69
CA ILE A 107 -0.95 7.37 -14.98
C ILE A 107 -1.24 8.35 -16.12
N GLY A 108 -0.21 9.01 -16.66
CA GLY A 108 -0.34 10.03 -17.68
C GLY A 108 -1.19 11.19 -17.19
N TYR A 109 -0.87 11.75 -16.02
CA TYR A 109 -1.64 12.85 -15.44
C TYR A 109 -1.78 14.02 -16.41
N SER A 110 -3.00 14.58 -16.46
CA SER A 110 -3.30 15.84 -17.12
C SER A 110 -4.45 16.52 -16.38
N PRO A 111 -4.39 17.84 -16.13
CA PRO A 111 -5.43 18.56 -15.40
C PRO A 111 -6.80 18.57 -16.11
N GLU A 112 -6.82 18.31 -17.41
CA GLU A 112 -8.05 18.29 -18.22
C GLU A 112 -8.81 16.97 -18.13
N LYS A 113 -8.21 15.92 -17.59
CA LYS A 113 -8.84 14.60 -17.48
C LYS A 113 -9.94 14.59 -16.44
N THR A 114 -11.03 13.89 -16.76
CA THR A 114 -12.20 13.74 -15.90
C THR A 114 -12.60 12.28 -15.72
N GLY A 115 -13.39 12.01 -14.69
CA GLY A 115 -13.87 10.67 -14.36
C GLY A 115 -12.81 9.80 -13.70
N LEU A 116 -12.91 8.48 -13.83
CA LEU A 116 -12.03 7.50 -13.18
C LEU A 116 -10.62 7.51 -13.80
N VAL A 117 -9.59 7.55 -12.95
CA VAL A 117 -8.18 7.42 -13.35
C VAL A 117 -7.93 6.04 -13.98
N PHE A 118 -8.44 4.99 -13.38
CA PHE A 118 -8.29 3.61 -13.86
C PHE A 118 -9.58 3.09 -14.50
N LYS A 119 -10.14 3.87 -15.45
CA LYS A 119 -11.37 3.51 -16.16
C LYS A 119 -11.22 2.14 -16.85
N GLY A 120 -12.13 1.21 -16.54
CA GLY A 120 -12.13 -0.13 -17.12
C GLY A 120 -11.35 -1.17 -16.34
N LEU A 121 -10.63 -0.81 -15.26
CA LEU A 121 -10.02 -1.77 -14.35
C LEU A 121 -11.10 -2.60 -13.67
N LYS A 122 -10.93 -3.93 -13.66
CA LYS A 122 -11.85 -4.85 -13.00
C LYS A 122 -11.19 -5.51 -11.79
N ARG A 123 -11.90 -5.56 -10.66
CA ARG A 123 -11.41 -6.23 -9.45
C ARG A 123 -11.04 -7.71 -9.69
N SER A 124 -11.79 -8.41 -10.55
CA SER A 124 -11.49 -9.79 -10.90
C SER A 124 -10.11 -10.01 -11.55
N TRP A 125 -9.53 -8.96 -12.16
CA TRP A 125 -8.20 -9.05 -12.75
C TRP A 125 -7.06 -9.12 -11.73
N THR A 126 -7.32 -8.80 -10.46
CA THR A 126 -6.37 -8.99 -9.36
C THR A 126 -6.21 -10.47 -8.95
N GLN A 127 -6.89 -11.37 -9.62
CA GLN A 127 -6.80 -12.82 -9.44
C GLN A 127 -5.94 -13.43 -10.56
N GLN A 128 -6.52 -14.22 -11.44
CA GLN A 128 -5.79 -14.98 -12.46
C GLN A 128 -4.95 -14.09 -13.41
N PRO A 129 -5.45 -12.99 -13.99
CA PRO A 129 -4.64 -12.16 -14.89
C PRO A 129 -3.39 -11.59 -14.22
N MET A 130 -3.47 -11.18 -12.96
CA MET A 130 -2.34 -10.68 -12.20
C MET A 130 -1.33 -11.79 -11.88
N LYS A 131 -1.79 -12.99 -11.51
CA LYS A 131 -0.91 -14.14 -11.23
C LYS A 131 -0.15 -14.58 -12.48
N GLU A 132 -0.79 -14.57 -13.65
CA GLU A 132 -0.13 -14.86 -14.93
C GLU A 132 0.98 -13.86 -15.22
N TRP A 133 0.71 -12.56 -15.09
CA TRP A 133 1.69 -11.51 -15.31
C TRP A 133 2.88 -11.59 -14.34
N ILE A 134 2.63 -11.85 -13.06
CA ILE A 134 3.68 -12.04 -12.03
C ILE A 134 4.57 -13.24 -12.37
N ARG A 135 3.96 -14.35 -12.82
CA ARG A 135 4.69 -15.54 -13.26
C ARG A 135 5.52 -15.28 -14.52
N GLU A 136 4.99 -14.52 -15.48
CA GLU A 136 5.71 -14.10 -16.69
C GLU A 136 6.92 -13.22 -16.36
N ALA A 137 6.85 -12.45 -15.27
CA ALA A 137 7.99 -11.69 -14.73
C ALA A 137 9.04 -12.56 -13.99
N GLY A 138 8.83 -13.88 -13.89
CA GLY A 138 9.72 -14.79 -13.18
C GLY A 138 9.68 -14.67 -11.66
N ILE A 139 8.61 -14.08 -11.10
CA ILE A 139 8.43 -13.91 -9.66
C ILE A 139 7.68 -15.11 -9.09
N THR A 140 8.32 -15.81 -8.15
CA THR A 140 7.78 -17.04 -7.52
C THR A 140 6.99 -16.77 -6.25
N LYS A 141 7.10 -15.58 -5.68
CA LYS A 141 6.39 -15.17 -4.47
C LYS A 141 4.87 -15.11 -4.68
N ASN A 142 4.11 -15.35 -3.61
CA ASN A 142 2.65 -15.22 -3.63
C ASN A 142 2.22 -13.75 -3.51
N ILE A 143 2.35 -13.01 -4.59
CA ILE A 143 2.00 -11.60 -4.66
C ILE A 143 0.50 -11.43 -4.89
N THR A 144 -0.14 -10.74 -3.98
CA THR A 144 -1.53 -10.27 -4.07
C THR A 144 -1.55 -8.77 -4.32
N PHE A 145 -2.69 -8.18 -4.67
CA PHE A 145 -2.76 -6.72 -4.85
C PHE A 145 -2.36 -5.98 -3.55
N HIS A 146 -2.63 -6.55 -2.38
CA HIS A 146 -2.20 -5.98 -1.12
C HIS A 146 -0.67 -6.06 -0.91
N SER A 147 0.02 -6.95 -1.61
CA SER A 147 1.49 -7.04 -1.56
C SER A 147 2.16 -5.80 -2.15
N TYR A 148 1.55 -5.12 -3.14
CA TYR A 148 2.09 -3.87 -3.70
C TYR A 148 2.13 -2.76 -2.65
N ARG A 149 1.10 -2.64 -1.84
CA ARG A 149 1.07 -1.70 -0.71
C ARG A 149 2.11 -2.06 0.37
N ARG A 150 2.37 -3.35 0.59
CA ARG A 150 3.47 -3.79 1.46
C ARG A 150 4.82 -3.45 0.87
N THR A 151 4.98 -3.64 -0.44
CA THR A 151 6.19 -3.25 -1.17
C THR A 151 6.50 -1.78 -0.93
N TYR A 152 5.52 -0.88 -1.09
CA TYR A 152 5.67 0.53 -0.74
C TYR A 152 6.23 0.70 0.68
N ALA A 153 5.56 0.16 1.69
CA ALA A 153 5.95 0.35 3.08
C ALA A 153 7.34 -0.20 3.38
N THR A 154 7.67 -1.38 2.84
CA THR A 154 8.96 -2.03 3.09
C THR A 154 10.11 -1.29 2.40
N LEU A 155 9.92 -0.86 1.15
CA LEU A 155 10.94 -0.12 0.42
C LEU A 155 11.14 1.28 1.00
N GLN A 156 10.07 1.97 1.41
CA GLN A 156 10.19 3.26 2.10
C GLN A 156 10.94 3.12 3.43
N GLY A 157 10.64 2.07 4.20
CA GLY A 157 11.36 1.78 5.44
C GLY A 157 12.84 1.46 5.20
N ALA A 158 13.15 0.69 4.15
CA ALA A 158 14.53 0.39 3.76
C ALA A 158 15.28 1.66 3.29
N ALA A 159 14.59 2.61 2.66
CA ALA A 159 15.14 3.91 2.28
C ALA A 159 15.30 4.89 3.47
N GLY A 160 14.92 4.49 4.69
CA GLY A 160 15.07 5.32 5.90
C GLY A 160 13.93 6.31 6.14
N THR A 161 12.81 6.19 5.43
CA THR A 161 11.63 7.02 5.68
C THR A 161 11.08 6.76 7.09
N ASP A 162 10.76 7.82 7.81
CA ASP A 162 10.21 7.72 9.15
C ASP A 162 8.90 6.93 9.17
N ILE A 163 8.73 6.09 10.19
CA ILE A 163 7.58 5.20 10.31
C ILE A 163 6.24 5.93 10.42
N ARG A 164 6.20 7.13 11.00
CA ARG A 164 4.98 7.94 11.11
C ARG A 164 4.59 8.50 9.76
N THR A 165 5.57 8.89 8.94
CA THR A 165 5.37 9.31 7.55
C THR A 165 4.79 8.15 6.73
N ILE A 166 5.37 6.94 6.86
CA ILE A 166 4.84 5.75 6.19
C ILE A 166 3.43 5.43 6.69
N GLN A 167 3.18 5.51 8.00
CA GLN A 167 1.86 5.30 8.58
C GLN A 167 0.82 6.27 8.01
N SER A 168 1.17 7.56 7.93
CA SER A 168 0.32 8.60 7.36
C SER A 168 0.01 8.31 5.89
N ASN A 169 1.02 8.09 5.06
CA ASN A 169 0.85 7.79 3.64
C ASN A 169 0.05 6.51 3.38
N MET A 170 0.06 5.57 4.33
CA MET A 170 -0.75 4.36 4.27
C MET A 170 -2.15 4.54 4.87
N ALA A 171 -2.49 5.69 5.43
CA ALA A 171 -3.73 5.91 6.18
C ALA A 171 -3.99 4.75 7.18
N HIS A 172 -2.98 4.38 7.96
CA HIS A 172 -3.10 3.36 9.01
C HIS A 172 -3.48 4.02 10.33
N LYS A 173 -4.59 3.58 10.92
CA LYS A 173 -5.04 4.07 12.24
C LYS A 173 -4.08 3.73 13.39
N SER A 174 -3.33 2.64 13.27
CA SER A 174 -2.38 2.18 14.29
C SER A 174 -0.98 2.02 13.70
N ILE A 175 0.00 2.56 14.41
CA ILE A 175 1.42 2.43 14.07
C ILE A 175 1.86 0.95 14.07
N THR A 176 1.29 0.13 14.95
CA THR A 176 1.56 -1.32 15.03
C THR A 176 1.30 -2.02 13.69
N THR A 177 0.32 -1.54 12.91
CA THR A 177 0.04 -2.07 11.57
C THR A 177 1.19 -1.77 10.61
N THR A 178 1.82 -0.61 10.72
CA THR A 178 2.95 -0.18 9.88
C THR A 178 4.25 -0.86 10.33
N GLN A 179 4.47 -1.04 11.64
CA GLN A 179 5.65 -1.70 12.20
C GLN A 179 5.89 -3.10 11.63
N ARG A 180 4.83 -3.83 11.26
CA ARG A 180 4.94 -5.16 10.64
C ARG A 180 5.69 -5.16 9.31
N TYR A 181 5.80 -4.02 8.65
CA TYR A 181 6.54 -3.87 7.39
C TYR A 181 7.96 -3.34 7.60
N MET A 182 8.26 -2.83 8.80
CA MET A 182 9.53 -2.22 9.13
C MET A 182 10.53 -3.28 9.61
N LYS A 183 11.07 -4.05 8.66
CA LYS A 183 12.29 -4.82 8.98
C LYS A 183 13.45 -3.84 9.09
N VAL A 184 14.04 -3.75 10.28
CA VAL A 184 15.28 -2.98 10.46
C VAL A 184 16.38 -3.71 9.67
N VAL A 185 16.77 -3.13 8.56
CA VAL A 185 17.88 -3.63 7.75
C VAL A 185 19.19 -3.24 8.44
N ASP A 186 20.16 -4.15 8.51
CA ASP A 186 21.44 -3.89 9.23
C ASP A 186 22.21 -2.71 8.64
N SER A 187 22.06 -2.43 7.34
CA SER A 187 22.59 -1.23 6.69
C SER A 187 22.04 0.05 7.32
N ASN A 188 20.74 0.12 7.63
CA ASN A 188 20.12 1.28 8.25
C ASN A 188 20.60 1.48 9.69
N LYS A 189 20.89 0.41 10.41
CA LYS A 189 21.48 0.49 11.76
C LYS A 189 22.87 1.11 11.69
N ARG A 190 23.71 0.67 10.75
CA ARG A 190 25.05 1.18 10.53
C ARG A 190 25.03 2.65 10.10
N GLU A 191 24.15 3.02 9.18
CA GLU A 191 23.98 4.40 8.73
C GLU A 191 23.53 5.31 9.88
N ALA A 192 22.54 4.87 10.66
CA ALA A 192 22.06 5.61 11.82
C ALA A 192 23.19 5.85 12.84
N SER A 193 24.05 4.86 13.09
CA SER A 193 25.22 4.99 13.97
C SER A 193 26.21 6.04 13.46
N ASN A 194 26.33 6.21 12.15
CA ASN A 194 27.26 7.16 11.52
C ASN A 194 26.69 8.58 11.37
N ARG A 195 25.39 8.79 11.63
CA ARG A 195 24.76 10.14 11.52
C ARG A 195 25.20 11.11 12.61
N ILE A 196 25.62 10.59 13.76
CA ILE A 196 26.12 11.41 14.87
C ILE A 196 27.66 11.38 14.82
N SER A 197 28.27 12.55 14.62
CA SER A 197 29.73 12.71 14.62
C SER A 197 30.12 13.79 15.62
N LEU A 198 31.12 13.49 16.44
CA LEU A 198 31.76 14.48 17.35
C LEU A 198 32.84 15.28 16.62
N ILE A 199 33.19 14.90 15.40
CA ILE A 199 34.21 15.57 14.58
C ILE A 199 33.48 16.57 13.68
N ARG A 200 33.77 17.87 13.84
CA ARG A 200 33.31 18.89 12.90
C ARG A 200 34.03 18.67 11.56
N LYS A 201 33.22 18.49 10.49
CA LYS A 201 33.73 18.51 9.11
C LYS A 201 33.98 19.93 8.68
#